data_62b34cc7dd6f0207464f34691e7551a1
#
_entry.id   62b34cc7dd6f0207464f34691e7551a1
#
_cell.length_a   1.000
_cell.length_b   1.000
_cell.length_c   1.000
_cell.angle_alpha   90.00
_cell.angle_beta   90.00
_cell.angle_gamma   90.00
#
_symmetry.space_group_name_H-M   'P 1'
#
loop_
_entity.id
_entity.type
_entity.pdbx_description
1 polymer ?
#
loop_
_entity_poly.entity_id
_entity_poly.type
_entity_poly.pdbx_seq_one_letter_code
_entity_poly.pdbx_strand_id
1 'polypeptide(L)'
;MQVPVKIQLVGRPTDHPREIALTVSSEDAQEGTDYILPEKAEMPAGETVLEYMITLKRTAILKTQEKHIQVSLQPNENFTLPVTEETTANGDVVSTLSYQIIFSDKFTTAPKAWKTDLLGDFTQQKFELACKVLDLDPADFNDDSKMTLAMQSYVSSEMQSYVREQQKLRNNGEAYDADAFDAKGNALAFYGE
;
A
#
# COMPACT_ATOMS: atom_id res chain seq x y z
N MET A 1 0.95 -9.31 -3.48
CA MET A 1 -0.37 -8.76 -3.89
C MET A 1 -0.41 -8.69 -5.39
N GLN A 2 -1.53 -9.02 -6.03
CA GLN A 2 -1.70 -8.87 -7.48
C GLN A 2 -2.50 -7.61 -7.80
N VAL A 3 -2.05 -6.86 -8.81
CA VAL A 3 -2.68 -5.62 -9.27
C VAL A 3 -3.02 -5.80 -10.76
N PRO A 4 -4.30 -5.72 -11.15
CA PRO A 4 -4.69 -5.77 -12.55
C PRO A 4 -4.46 -4.41 -13.23
N VAL A 5 -3.73 -4.42 -14.33
CA VAL A 5 -3.70 -3.31 -15.30
C VAL A 5 -4.67 -3.68 -16.41
N LYS A 6 -5.78 -2.98 -16.49
CA LYS A 6 -6.85 -3.27 -17.45
C LYS A 6 -6.53 -2.60 -18.77
N ILE A 7 -6.39 -3.40 -19.83
CA ILE A 7 -6.15 -2.95 -21.20
C ILE A 7 -7.39 -3.24 -22.02
N GLN A 8 -7.95 -2.21 -22.65
CA GLN A 8 -9.18 -2.34 -23.44
C GLN A 8 -8.92 -2.12 -24.91
N LEU A 9 -9.42 -3.03 -25.73
CA LEU A 9 -9.42 -2.92 -27.19
C LEU A 9 -10.45 -1.89 -27.66
N VAL A 10 -10.01 -0.98 -28.51
CA VAL A 10 -10.89 -0.12 -29.31
C VAL A 10 -11.03 -0.76 -30.69
N GLY A 11 -12.19 -1.35 -30.97
CA GLY A 11 -12.45 -2.03 -32.23
C GLY A 11 -13.06 -3.42 -32.06
N ARG A 12 -12.89 -4.26 -33.08
CA ARG A 12 -13.44 -5.62 -33.08
C ARG A 12 -12.41 -6.64 -32.61
N PRO A 13 -12.81 -7.63 -31.79
CA PRO A 13 -11.94 -8.74 -31.45
C PRO A 13 -11.63 -9.61 -32.68
N THR A 14 -10.55 -10.38 -32.61
CA THR A 14 -10.16 -11.36 -33.62
C THR A 14 -10.42 -12.78 -33.12
N ASP A 15 -10.42 -13.75 -34.02
CA ASP A 15 -10.59 -15.18 -33.74
C ASP A 15 -9.29 -15.86 -33.24
N HIS A 16 -8.20 -15.11 -33.11
CA HIS A 16 -6.91 -15.56 -32.63
C HIS A 16 -6.34 -14.57 -31.61
N PRO A 17 -5.47 -15.03 -30.70
CA PRO A 17 -4.82 -14.15 -29.74
C PRO A 17 -3.81 -13.22 -30.41
N ARG A 18 -3.60 -12.02 -29.83
CA ARG A 18 -2.68 -11.01 -30.36
C ARG A 18 -1.80 -10.45 -29.27
N GLU A 19 -0.49 -10.44 -29.51
CA GLU A 19 0.46 -9.87 -28.59
C GLU A 19 0.30 -8.35 -28.46
N ILE A 20 0.32 -7.86 -27.21
CA ILE A 20 0.32 -6.45 -26.85
C ILE A 20 1.73 -6.04 -26.47
N ALA A 21 2.26 -5.00 -27.11
CA ALA A 21 3.55 -4.44 -26.74
C ALA A 21 3.40 -3.51 -25.53
N LEU A 22 4.08 -3.86 -24.44
CA LEU A 22 4.14 -3.08 -23.20
C LEU A 22 5.60 -2.72 -22.87
N THR A 23 5.79 -1.51 -22.35
CA THR A 23 7.00 -1.12 -21.64
C THR A 23 6.64 -0.92 -20.18
N VAL A 24 7.40 -1.58 -19.30
CA VAL A 24 7.29 -1.38 -17.85
C VAL A 24 8.61 -0.78 -17.37
N SER A 25 8.54 0.36 -16.71
CA SER A 25 9.70 1.10 -16.23
C SER A 25 9.49 1.58 -14.80
N SER A 26 10.58 1.76 -14.07
CA SER A 26 10.60 2.32 -12.73
C SER A 26 11.97 2.93 -12.45
N GLU A 27 12.01 4.01 -11.67
CA GLU A 27 13.24 4.62 -11.16
C GLU A 27 13.61 4.10 -9.77
N ASP A 28 12.63 3.55 -9.04
CA ASP A 28 12.76 3.20 -7.61
C ASP A 28 12.37 1.75 -7.29
N ALA A 29 11.76 1.01 -8.24
CA ALA A 29 11.41 -0.38 -8.08
C ALA A 29 12.14 -1.27 -9.09
N GLN A 30 12.52 -2.48 -8.66
CA GLN A 30 13.26 -3.45 -9.47
C GLN A 30 12.42 -4.71 -9.75
N GLU A 31 12.34 -5.10 -11.03
CA GLU A 31 11.73 -6.36 -11.42
C GLU A 31 12.47 -7.55 -10.78
N GLY A 32 11.72 -8.58 -10.39
CA GLY A 32 12.23 -9.73 -9.66
C GLY A 32 12.40 -9.50 -8.16
N THR A 33 12.66 -8.28 -7.71
CA THR A 33 12.80 -7.91 -6.29
C THR A 33 11.53 -7.33 -5.72
N ASP A 34 11.00 -6.27 -6.34
CA ASP A 34 9.84 -5.51 -5.85
C ASP A 34 8.55 -5.89 -6.56
N TYR A 35 8.64 -6.31 -7.80
CA TYR A 35 7.50 -6.79 -8.59
C TYR A 35 7.88 -7.90 -9.55
N ILE A 36 6.88 -8.60 -10.06
CA ILE A 36 7.00 -9.63 -11.09
C ILE A 36 5.98 -9.35 -12.17
N LEU A 37 6.42 -9.37 -13.42
CA LEU A 37 5.58 -9.24 -14.60
C LEU A 37 5.09 -10.62 -15.07
N PRO A 38 3.89 -10.70 -15.68
CA PRO A 38 3.50 -11.87 -16.45
C PRO A 38 4.46 -12.11 -17.61
N GLU A 39 4.64 -13.35 -17.99
CA GLU A 39 5.54 -13.74 -19.10
C GLU A 39 5.14 -13.12 -20.43
N LYS A 40 3.84 -12.93 -20.64
CA LYS A 40 3.27 -12.36 -21.88
C LYS A 40 2.13 -11.40 -21.58
N ALA A 41 1.99 -10.39 -22.44
CA ALA A 41 0.81 -9.56 -22.55
C ALA A 41 0.12 -9.90 -23.87
N GLU A 42 -1.01 -10.62 -23.81
CA GLU A 42 -1.70 -11.12 -24.99
C GLU A 42 -3.21 -10.94 -24.86
N MET A 43 -3.84 -10.27 -25.82
CA MET A 43 -5.29 -10.16 -25.93
C MET A 43 -5.84 -11.49 -26.42
N PRO A 44 -6.67 -12.19 -25.62
CA PRO A 44 -7.19 -13.49 -26.03
C PRO A 44 -8.14 -13.39 -27.24
N ALA A 45 -8.30 -14.50 -27.96
CA ALA A 45 -9.26 -14.58 -29.07
C ALA A 45 -10.69 -14.30 -28.57
N GLY A 46 -11.41 -13.45 -29.28
CA GLY A 46 -12.79 -13.07 -28.97
C GLY A 46 -12.95 -12.03 -27.86
N GLU A 47 -11.88 -11.72 -27.13
CA GLU A 47 -11.93 -10.79 -26.01
C GLU A 47 -11.61 -9.34 -26.44
N THR A 48 -12.13 -8.41 -25.63
CA THR A 48 -11.92 -6.96 -25.81
C THR A 48 -11.20 -6.34 -24.61
N VAL A 49 -10.95 -7.13 -23.56
CA VAL A 49 -10.31 -6.68 -22.34
C VAL A 49 -9.26 -7.71 -21.93
N LEU A 50 -8.06 -7.21 -21.58
CA LEU A 50 -7.03 -7.97 -20.92
C LEU A 50 -6.79 -7.38 -19.52
N GLU A 51 -6.78 -8.22 -18.51
CA GLU A 51 -6.25 -7.88 -17.18
C GLU A 51 -4.80 -8.35 -17.07
N TYR A 52 -3.86 -7.42 -17.26
CA TYR A 52 -2.43 -7.69 -17.13
C TYR A 52 -2.04 -7.66 -15.65
N MET A 53 -1.83 -8.83 -15.04
CA MET A 53 -1.67 -9.02 -13.59
C MET A 53 -0.24 -8.84 -13.14
N ILE A 54 0.11 -7.68 -12.60
CA ILE A 54 1.43 -7.42 -12.00
C ILE A 54 1.41 -7.89 -10.54
N THR A 55 2.40 -8.70 -10.15
CA THR A 55 2.56 -9.16 -8.77
C THR A 55 3.51 -8.23 -8.03
N LEU A 56 3.02 -7.48 -7.05
CA LEU A 56 3.82 -6.66 -6.15
C LEU A 56 4.32 -7.51 -4.98
N LYS A 57 5.60 -7.38 -4.65
CA LYS A 57 6.24 -8.02 -3.51
C LYS A 57 6.30 -7.07 -2.33
N ARG A 58 6.08 -7.60 -1.14
CA ARG A 58 6.21 -6.85 0.10
C ARG A 58 7.67 -6.91 0.56
N THR A 59 8.37 -5.80 0.45
CA THR A 59 9.75 -5.63 0.90
C THR A 59 9.82 -4.69 2.11
N ALA A 60 10.84 -4.84 2.96
CA ALA A 60 10.97 -4.03 4.18
C ALA A 60 11.06 -2.52 3.90
N ILE A 61 11.61 -2.13 2.76
CA ILE A 61 11.76 -0.73 2.35
C ILE A 61 10.42 -0.01 2.14
N LEU A 62 9.36 -0.74 1.78
CA LEU A 62 8.02 -0.19 1.59
C LEU A 62 7.41 0.39 2.86
N LYS A 63 7.92 0.03 4.04
CA LYS A 63 7.51 0.67 5.32
C LYS A 63 7.91 2.13 5.40
N THR A 64 8.96 2.54 4.70
CA THR A 64 9.52 3.88 4.77
C THR A 64 9.46 4.64 3.45
N GLN A 65 9.37 3.93 2.33
CA GLN A 65 9.38 4.51 0.98
C GLN A 65 8.20 4.01 0.15
N GLU A 66 7.72 4.86 -0.72
CA GLU A 66 6.80 4.48 -1.80
C GLU A 66 7.63 4.09 -3.01
N LYS A 67 7.09 3.20 -3.83
CA LYS A 67 7.68 2.79 -5.10
C LYS A 67 6.68 2.96 -6.22
N HIS A 68 7.19 3.24 -7.40
CA HIS A 68 6.41 3.60 -8.58
C HIS A 68 6.75 2.67 -9.73
N ILE A 69 5.74 2.23 -10.45
CA ILE A 69 5.89 1.46 -11.69
C ILE A 69 5.05 2.16 -12.76
N GLN A 70 5.66 2.46 -13.89
CA GLN A 70 4.98 3.00 -15.06
C GLN A 70 4.79 1.88 -16.08
N VAL A 71 3.55 1.59 -16.45
CA VAL A 71 3.19 0.67 -17.53
C VAL A 71 2.73 1.49 -18.71
N SER A 72 3.32 1.28 -19.89
CA SER A 72 3.01 2.05 -21.09
C SER A 72 2.76 1.13 -22.29
N LEU A 73 1.68 1.37 -23.02
CA LEU A 73 1.37 0.71 -24.27
C LEU A 73 2.31 1.21 -25.38
N GLN A 74 2.76 0.30 -26.22
CA GLN A 74 3.54 0.60 -27.41
C GLN A 74 2.79 0.09 -28.65
N PRO A 75 2.84 0.79 -29.80
CA PRO A 75 2.28 0.28 -31.02
C PRO A 75 3.10 -0.92 -31.53
N ASN A 76 2.41 -1.87 -32.16
CA ASN A 76 3.04 -3.01 -32.81
C ASN A 76 2.26 -3.39 -34.10
N GLU A 77 2.60 -4.49 -34.72
CA GLU A 77 1.90 -4.98 -35.92
C GLU A 77 0.43 -5.33 -35.69
N ASN A 78 0.06 -5.68 -34.46
CA ASN A 78 -1.29 -6.08 -34.09
C ASN A 78 -2.18 -4.90 -33.65
N PHE A 79 -1.57 -3.84 -33.10
CA PHE A 79 -2.30 -2.73 -32.51
C PHE A 79 -1.66 -1.38 -32.84
N THR A 80 -2.48 -0.49 -33.38
CA THR A 80 -2.20 0.94 -33.42
C THR A 80 -2.83 1.58 -32.16
N LEU A 81 -2.35 2.77 -31.77
CA LEU A 81 -2.82 3.48 -30.58
C LEU A 81 -3.54 4.79 -30.98
N PRO A 82 -4.75 4.71 -31.53
CA PRO A 82 -5.44 5.87 -32.08
C PRO A 82 -6.03 6.80 -31.02
N VAL A 83 -6.28 6.29 -29.80
CA VAL A 83 -6.78 7.08 -28.66
C VAL A 83 -5.63 7.23 -27.68
N THR A 84 -5.12 8.44 -27.52
CA THR A 84 -3.95 8.72 -26.68
C THR A 84 -4.32 9.39 -25.36
N GLU A 85 -5.48 10.03 -25.32
CA GLU A 85 -5.97 10.78 -24.18
C GLU A 85 -7.47 10.66 -24.02
N GLU A 86 -7.94 10.80 -22.80
CA GLU A 86 -9.36 10.96 -22.50
C GLU A 86 -9.57 12.06 -21.45
N THR A 87 -10.77 12.64 -21.46
CA THR A 87 -11.16 13.62 -20.45
C THR A 87 -12.00 12.93 -19.39
N THR A 88 -11.52 13.02 -18.14
CA THR A 88 -12.22 12.46 -16.98
C THR A 88 -13.53 13.23 -16.69
N ALA A 89 -14.37 12.66 -15.82
CA ALA A 89 -15.59 13.34 -15.36
C ALA A 89 -15.32 14.68 -14.65
N ASN A 90 -14.12 14.88 -14.12
CA ASN A 90 -13.70 16.13 -13.46
C ASN A 90 -13.13 17.15 -14.45
N GLY A 91 -12.99 16.80 -15.72
CA GLY A 91 -12.43 17.67 -16.76
C GLY A 91 -10.90 17.56 -16.94
N ASP A 92 -10.24 16.67 -16.21
CA ASP A 92 -8.80 16.44 -16.36
C ASP A 92 -8.52 15.60 -17.61
N VAL A 93 -7.48 15.96 -18.36
CA VAL A 93 -6.99 15.15 -19.49
C VAL A 93 -5.96 14.16 -18.99
N VAL A 94 -6.22 12.88 -19.21
CA VAL A 94 -5.33 11.78 -18.79
C VAL A 94 -4.90 10.95 -19.98
N SER A 95 -3.68 10.40 -19.93
CA SER A 95 -3.20 9.47 -20.95
C SER A 95 -3.95 8.15 -20.87
N THR A 96 -4.40 7.64 -22.00
CA THR A 96 -4.96 6.28 -22.12
C THR A 96 -3.90 5.23 -22.43
N LEU A 97 -2.65 5.65 -22.69
CA LEU A 97 -1.55 4.78 -23.09
C LEU A 97 -0.64 4.40 -21.93
N SER A 98 -0.80 5.03 -20.78
CA SER A 98 0.07 4.79 -19.64
C SER A 98 -0.72 4.68 -18.33
N TYR A 99 -0.25 3.82 -17.44
CA TYR A 99 -0.81 3.61 -16.12
C TYR A 99 0.31 3.58 -15.07
N GLN A 100 0.17 4.39 -14.03
CA GLN A 100 1.12 4.42 -12.93
C GLN A 100 0.58 3.62 -11.75
N ILE A 101 1.40 2.71 -11.22
CA ILE A 101 1.15 1.98 -9.99
C ILE A 101 2.05 2.58 -8.92
N ILE A 102 1.45 3.08 -7.84
CA ILE A 102 2.15 3.56 -6.65
C ILE A 102 1.85 2.57 -5.53
N PHE A 103 2.89 2.07 -4.87
CA PHE A 103 2.71 1.11 -3.80
C PHE A 103 3.66 1.34 -2.64
N SER A 104 3.15 1.17 -1.45
CA SER A 104 3.89 1.26 -0.18
C SER A 104 3.23 0.38 0.87
N ASP A 105 3.96 0.15 1.97
CA ASP A 105 3.46 -0.53 3.18
C ASP A 105 3.34 0.49 4.32
N LYS A 106 3.20 1.78 3.97
CA LYS A 106 3.04 2.88 4.92
C LYS A 106 1.58 2.99 5.34
N PHE A 107 1.36 3.09 6.64
CA PHE A 107 0.08 3.50 7.20
C PHE A 107 0.00 5.02 7.25
N THR A 108 -0.40 5.65 6.15
CA THR A 108 -0.50 7.12 6.03
C THR A 108 -1.78 7.68 6.64
N THR A 109 -2.78 6.84 6.83
CA THR A 109 -4.09 7.19 7.42
C THR A 109 -4.42 6.28 8.58
N ALA A 110 -5.10 6.84 9.58
CA ALA A 110 -5.58 6.04 10.70
C ALA A 110 -6.54 4.94 10.21
N PRO A 111 -6.41 3.70 10.72
CA PRO A 111 -7.42 2.68 10.50
C PRO A 111 -8.78 3.12 11.04
N LYS A 112 -9.87 2.53 10.52
CA LYS A 112 -11.25 2.90 10.85
C LYS A 112 -11.53 2.93 12.35
N ALA A 113 -11.01 1.98 13.10
CA ALA A 113 -11.23 1.86 14.54
C ALA A 113 -10.24 2.63 15.41
N TRP A 114 -9.31 3.41 14.83
CA TRP A 114 -8.40 4.23 15.62
C TRP A 114 -9.11 5.47 16.17
N LYS A 115 -9.50 5.43 17.43
CA LYS A 115 -10.14 6.58 18.08
C LYS A 115 -9.10 7.44 18.78
N THR A 116 -9.00 8.68 18.33
CA THR A 116 -8.02 9.66 18.87
C THR A 116 -8.26 9.94 20.35
N ASP A 117 -9.51 9.92 20.82
CA ASP A 117 -9.86 10.14 22.23
C ASP A 117 -9.30 9.05 23.16
N LEU A 118 -9.07 7.83 22.64
CA LEU A 118 -8.52 6.71 23.40
C LEU A 118 -7.05 6.46 23.11
N LEU A 119 -6.66 6.53 21.85
CA LEU A 119 -5.32 6.13 21.39
C LEU A 119 -4.42 7.34 21.10
N GLY A 120 -4.96 8.57 21.19
CA GLY A 120 -4.28 9.80 20.80
C GLY A 120 -4.11 9.91 19.29
N ASP A 121 -3.40 10.95 18.86
CA ASP A 121 -3.13 11.18 17.44
C ASP A 121 -2.47 9.97 16.80
N PHE A 122 -2.95 9.63 15.60
CA PHE A 122 -2.41 8.52 14.84
C PHE A 122 -1.01 8.84 14.33
N THR A 123 -0.08 7.94 14.55
CA THR A 123 1.17 7.84 13.81
C THR A 123 1.43 6.39 13.45
N GLN A 124 2.09 6.16 12.32
CA GLN A 124 2.48 4.81 11.91
C GLN A 124 3.27 4.11 13.03
N GLN A 125 4.21 4.83 13.66
CA GLN A 125 5.03 4.29 14.74
C GLN A 125 4.19 3.80 15.92
N LYS A 126 3.21 4.59 16.39
CA LYS A 126 2.29 4.17 17.48
C LYS A 126 1.50 2.93 17.10
N PHE A 127 1.00 2.90 15.88
CA PHE A 127 0.20 1.79 15.38
C PHE A 127 1.03 0.50 15.28
N GLU A 128 2.22 0.57 14.66
CA GLU A 128 3.12 -0.58 14.55
C GLU A 128 3.60 -1.05 15.93
N LEU A 129 3.90 -0.13 16.85
CA LEU A 129 4.29 -0.48 18.21
C LEU A 129 3.17 -1.20 18.96
N ALA A 130 1.93 -0.71 18.87
CA ALA A 130 0.78 -1.36 19.49
C ALA A 130 0.54 -2.76 18.94
N CYS A 131 0.60 -2.94 17.62
CA CYS A 131 0.47 -4.24 17.00
C CYS A 131 1.59 -5.20 17.43
N LYS A 132 2.83 -4.72 17.48
CA LYS A 132 4.02 -5.49 17.89
C LYS A 132 3.94 -5.95 19.35
N VAL A 133 3.63 -5.03 20.27
CA VAL A 133 3.65 -5.28 21.72
C VAL A 133 2.51 -6.16 22.17
N LEU A 134 1.32 -5.98 21.57
CA LEU A 134 0.10 -6.68 21.96
C LEU A 134 -0.25 -7.87 21.02
N ASP A 135 0.63 -8.18 20.07
CA ASP A 135 0.45 -9.25 19.07
C ASP A 135 -0.89 -9.14 18.33
N LEU A 136 -1.22 -7.93 17.88
CA LEU A 136 -2.47 -7.63 17.16
C LEU A 136 -2.26 -7.68 15.65
N ASP A 137 -3.23 -8.26 14.94
CA ASP A 137 -3.25 -8.15 13.48
C ASP A 137 -3.66 -6.70 13.09
N PRO A 138 -2.83 -5.97 12.30
CA PRO A 138 -3.19 -4.65 11.79
C PRO A 138 -4.55 -4.59 11.09
N ALA A 139 -4.99 -5.68 10.45
CA ALA A 139 -6.29 -5.77 9.79
C ALA A 139 -7.46 -5.70 10.77
N ASP A 140 -7.27 -6.11 12.02
CA ASP A 140 -8.31 -6.09 13.05
C ASP A 140 -8.79 -4.67 13.38
N PHE A 141 -7.95 -3.66 13.17
CA PHE A 141 -8.32 -2.25 13.34
C PHE A 141 -9.31 -1.73 12.27
N ASN A 142 -9.61 -2.52 11.23
CA ASN A 142 -10.65 -2.23 10.26
C ASN A 142 -11.93 -3.07 10.47
N ASP A 143 -11.96 -3.91 11.51
CA ASP A 143 -13.07 -4.78 11.88
C ASP A 143 -13.68 -4.33 13.22
N ASP A 144 -14.87 -3.71 13.17
CA ASP A 144 -15.56 -3.19 14.36
C ASP A 144 -15.96 -4.30 15.34
N SER A 145 -16.05 -5.55 14.91
CA SER A 145 -16.36 -6.69 15.78
C SER A 145 -15.17 -7.13 16.62
N LYS A 146 -13.96 -6.91 16.13
CA LYS A 146 -12.71 -7.22 16.80
C LYS A 146 -12.18 -6.03 17.60
N MET A 147 -12.14 -4.85 16.97
CA MET A 147 -11.65 -3.63 17.59
C MET A 147 -12.79 -2.82 18.23
N THR A 148 -13.48 -3.45 19.16
CA THR A 148 -14.53 -2.84 19.96
C THR A 148 -13.98 -1.69 20.84
N LEU A 149 -14.87 -0.85 21.38
CA LEU A 149 -14.47 0.23 22.31
C LEU A 149 -13.69 -0.32 23.52
N ALA A 150 -14.12 -1.47 24.07
CA ALA A 150 -13.43 -2.13 25.17
C ALA A 150 -12.02 -2.57 24.77
N MET A 151 -11.85 -3.11 23.55
CA MET A 151 -10.54 -3.50 23.04
C MET A 151 -9.63 -2.29 22.83
N GLN A 152 -10.16 -1.19 22.31
CA GLN A 152 -9.37 0.05 22.15
C GLN A 152 -8.94 0.65 23.51
N SER A 153 -9.81 0.60 24.52
CA SER A 153 -9.46 1.01 25.90
C SER A 153 -8.38 0.10 26.49
N TYR A 154 -8.46 -1.20 26.25
CA TYR A 154 -7.42 -2.15 26.64
C TYR A 154 -6.08 -1.81 25.97
N VAL A 155 -6.07 -1.64 24.64
CA VAL A 155 -4.87 -1.24 23.88
C VAL A 155 -4.26 0.04 24.46
N SER A 156 -5.09 1.05 24.73
CA SER A 156 -4.64 2.31 25.30
C SER A 156 -3.94 2.12 26.66
N SER A 157 -4.60 1.39 27.58
CA SER A 157 -4.08 1.15 28.92
C SER A 157 -2.76 0.37 28.91
N GLU A 158 -2.70 -0.72 28.15
CA GLU A 158 -1.48 -1.54 28.04
C GLU A 158 -0.34 -0.77 27.41
N MET A 159 -0.60 -0.02 26.35
CA MET A 159 0.44 0.76 25.68
C MET A 159 0.95 1.92 26.54
N GLN A 160 0.09 2.56 27.34
CA GLN A 160 0.57 3.53 28.34
C GLN A 160 1.48 2.90 29.37
N SER A 161 1.11 1.74 29.89
CA SER A 161 1.89 1.00 30.87
C SER A 161 3.23 0.59 30.28
N TYR A 162 3.22 0.07 29.05
CA TYR A 162 4.44 -0.30 28.31
C TYR A 162 5.39 0.89 28.13
N VAL A 163 4.88 2.00 27.59
CA VAL A 163 5.70 3.20 27.33
C VAL A 163 6.27 3.78 28.64
N ARG A 164 5.50 3.79 29.72
CA ARG A 164 6.01 4.22 31.05
C ARG A 164 7.15 3.33 31.54
N GLU A 165 7.05 2.03 31.33
CA GLU A 165 8.11 1.10 31.70
C GLU A 165 9.38 1.34 30.86
N GLN A 166 9.25 1.51 29.54
CA GLN A 166 10.37 1.85 28.68
C GLN A 166 11.04 3.18 29.09
N GLN A 167 10.24 4.16 29.50
CA GLN A 167 10.77 5.43 30.02
C GLN A 167 11.57 5.24 31.32
N LYS A 168 11.14 4.36 32.24
CA LYS A 168 11.90 4.06 33.46
C LYS A 168 13.20 3.36 33.12
N LEU A 169 13.20 2.33 32.28
CA LEU A 169 14.39 1.63 31.82
C LEU A 169 15.42 2.61 31.24
N ARG A 170 14.97 3.49 30.34
CA ARG A 170 15.78 4.53 29.72
C ARG A 170 16.40 5.46 30.76
N ASN A 171 15.61 5.95 31.74
CA ASN A 171 16.07 6.87 32.80
C ASN A 171 17.11 6.21 33.73
N ASN A 172 17.02 4.89 33.90
CA ASN A 172 17.96 4.11 34.69
C ASN A 172 19.25 3.75 33.91
N GLY A 173 19.31 4.06 32.60
CA GLY A 173 20.42 3.64 31.74
C GLY A 173 20.39 2.16 31.37
N GLU A 174 19.24 1.50 31.52
CA GLU A 174 19.01 0.11 31.15
C GLU A 174 18.60 -0.01 29.66
N ALA A 175 18.65 -1.21 29.14
CA ALA A 175 18.15 -1.48 27.74
C ALA A 175 16.65 -1.26 27.66
N TYR A 176 16.22 -0.47 26.69
CA TYR A 176 14.82 -0.12 26.46
C TYR A 176 14.46 -0.23 24.97
N ASP A 177 13.17 -0.30 24.67
CA ASP A 177 12.68 -0.29 23.29
C ASP A 177 12.64 1.16 22.75
N ALA A 178 13.52 1.46 21.79
CA ALA A 178 13.59 2.77 21.16
C ALA A 178 12.32 3.14 20.38
N ASP A 179 11.53 2.15 19.91
CA ASP A 179 10.27 2.37 19.20
C ASP A 179 9.19 3.02 20.09
N ALA A 180 9.38 3.00 21.43
CA ALA A 180 8.50 3.68 22.39
C ALA A 180 8.68 5.21 22.44
N PHE A 181 9.62 5.77 21.67
CA PHE A 181 9.96 7.20 21.68
C PHE A 181 9.95 7.77 20.28
N ASP A 182 9.47 9.02 20.14
CA ASP A 182 9.49 9.75 18.86
C ASP A 182 10.92 10.13 18.43
N ALA A 183 11.05 10.69 17.21
CA ALA A 183 12.34 11.13 16.67
C ALA A 183 13.02 12.24 17.50
N LYS A 184 12.27 12.93 18.38
CA LYS A 184 12.79 13.94 19.31
C LYS A 184 13.16 13.35 20.67
N GLY A 185 12.92 12.05 20.87
CA GLY A 185 13.17 11.34 22.11
C GLY A 185 12.06 11.48 23.16
N ASN A 186 10.88 11.98 22.82
CA ASN A 186 9.74 12.01 23.72
C ASN A 186 9.04 10.65 23.72
N ALA A 187 8.57 10.22 24.88
CA ALA A 187 7.76 9.01 25.00
C ALA A 187 6.45 9.15 24.20
N LEU A 188 6.08 8.10 23.49
CA LEU A 188 4.83 8.10 22.72
C LEU A 188 3.63 8.19 23.67
N ALA A 189 2.68 9.07 23.35
CA ALA A 189 1.50 9.27 24.17
C ALA A 189 0.31 8.44 23.65
N PHE A 190 -0.20 7.55 24.48
CA PHE A 190 -1.48 6.89 24.32
C PHE A 190 -2.42 7.49 25.36
N TYR A 191 -3.51 8.11 24.95
CA TYR A 191 -4.49 8.66 25.85
C TYR A 191 -5.40 7.54 26.34
N GLY A 192 -5.59 7.47 27.61
CA GLY A 192 -6.56 6.68 28.35
C GLY A 192 -6.61 7.28 29.72
N GLU A 193 -7.75 7.52 30.28
CA GLU A 193 -7.93 7.92 31.66
C GLU A 193 -7.66 6.78 32.63
#